data_7de650a57aa837e1abf9dea99ab49d0a
#
_entry.id   7de650a57aa837e1abf9dea99ab49d0a
#
_cell.length_a   1.000
_cell.length_b   1.000
_cell.length_c   1.000
_cell.angle_alpha   90.00
_cell.angle_beta   90.00
_cell.angle_gamma   90.00
#
_symmetry.space_group_name_H-M   'P 1'
#
loop_
_entity.id
_entity.type
_entity.pdbx_description
1 polymer ?
#
loop_
_entity_poly.entity_id
_entity_poly.type
_entity_poly.pdbx_seq_one_letter_code
_entity_poly.pdbx_strand_id
1 'polypeptide(L)'
;MINVVMMILLCLISLLCFFTFFKKPKDSSDLPPRPPSMPIIGHLHLLLSSLIHKSFQKIASNYGPLLHLRIFNVPIVLVSSASVASEIFKSHDVNISSRGLPPIDESLFFGSSGFFSAPHGDYWKFMKKLIVAKLLGPQAIERSRTIRAEELERFYFDVLEKAMKKETVEIRREAMKFTNNSTCKMIIGRRCWEENGEGERVRGLITESIALTKKVLFATLLRKPLEKLGIPLFKKEIMDISGRYNEVLESFLVEHETKLEKHHLHQSKDLMDVLLEAKEDENAEYKITRDHIKSLFVVIKVFLTSYIYLKNYF
;
A
#
# COMPACT_ATOMS: atom_id res chain seq x y z
N MET A 1 -13.48 18.84 51.63
CA MET A 1 -12.61 19.64 50.75
C MET A 1 -12.32 18.94 49.40
N ILE A 2 -11.96 17.69 49.36
CA ILE A 2 -11.64 16.96 48.09
C ILE A 2 -12.82 16.94 47.11
N ASN A 3 -14.09 16.75 47.60
CA ASN A 3 -15.29 16.72 46.72
C ASN A 3 -15.58 18.08 46.08
N VAL A 4 -15.32 19.19 46.78
CA VAL A 4 -15.57 20.55 46.24
C VAL A 4 -14.53 20.87 45.15
N VAL A 5 -13.29 20.53 45.35
CA VAL A 5 -12.22 20.71 44.36
C VAL A 5 -12.52 19.87 43.10
N MET A 6 -12.97 18.64 43.29
CA MET A 6 -13.33 17.73 42.16
C MET A 6 -14.54 18.27 41.37
N MET A 7 -15.54 18.83 42.05
CA MET A 7 -16.68 19.49 41.39
C MET A 7 -16.26 20.74 40.60
N ILE A 8 -15.38 21.57 41.16
CA ILE A 8 -14.85 22.75 40.47
C ILE A 8 -14.06 22.32 39.23
N LEU A 9 -13.22 21.25 39.33
CA LEU A 9 -12.45 20.72 38.21
C LEU A 9 -13.36 20.18 37.09
N LEU A 10 -14.44 19.46 37.45
CA LEU A 10 -15.42 18.98 36.51
C LEU A 10 -16.19 20.13 35.83
N CYS A 11 -16.55 21.18 36.55
CA CYS A 11 -17.18 22.37 35.99
C CYS A 11 -16.18 23.10 35.04
N LEU A 12 -14.95 23.26 35.40
CA LEU A 12 -13.94 23.87 34.53
C LEU A 12 -13.70 23.05 33.25
N ILE A 13 -13.64 21.74 33.35
CA ILE A 13 -13.53 20.85 32.20
C ILE A 13 -14.75 20.95 31.30
N SER A 14 -15.97 20.96 31.89
CA SER A 14 -17.19 21.11 31.11
C SER A 14 -17.31 22.47 30.44
N LEU A 15 -16.90 23.54 31.09
CA LEU A 15 -16.83 24.90 30.54
C LEU A 15 -15.77 24.98 29.40
N LEU A 16 -14.60 24.40 29.58
CA LEU A 16 -13.57 24.29 28.55
C LEU A 16 -14.06 23.48 27.33
N CYS A 17 -14.73 22.37 27.57
CA CYS A 17 -15.40 21.59 26.52
C CYS A 17 -16.47 22.40 25.81
N PHE A 18 -17.31 23.14 26.57
CA PHE A 18 -18.34 24.00 26.01
C PHE A 18 -17.73 25.09 25.10
N PHE A 19 -16.75 25.85 25.61
CA PHE A 19 -16.08 26.89 24.80
C PHE A 19 -15.35 26.35 23.59
N THR A 20 -14.75 25.16 23.66
CA THR A 20 -14.11 24.51 22.50
C THR A 20 -15.15 23.99 21.51
N PHE A 21 -16.34 23.57 22.00
CA PHE A 21 -17.45 23.08 21.15
C PHE A 21 -18.13 24.23 20.37
N PHE A 22 -18.28 25.40 21.00
CA PHE A 22 -18.94 26.55 20.40
C PHE A 22 -18.01 27.54 19.72
N LYS A 23 -16.67 27.34 19.82
CA LYS A 23 -15.76 28.16 19.07
C LYS A 23 -15.93 27.85 17.59
N LYS A 24 -16.74 28.65 16.88
CA LYS A 24 -16.86 28.60 15.41
C LYS A 24 -15.45 28.69 14.87
N PRO A 25 -14.97 27.68 14.16
CA PRO A 25 -13.69 27.81 13.49
C PRO A 25 -13.81 28.95 12.49
N LYS A 26 -12.79 29.82 12.49
CA LYS A 26 -12.69 30.92 11.55
C LYS A 26 -12.84 30.33 10.15
N ASP A 27 -13.94 30.63 9.47
CA ASP A 27 -14.13 30.26 8.07
C ASP A 27 -13.05 30.98 7.27
N SER A 28 -12.01 30.26 6.90
CA SER A 28 -11.14 30.71 5.86
C SER A 28 -11.91 30.49 4.56
N SER A 29 -12.28 31.55 3.88
CA SER A 29 -13.03 31.57 2.62
C SER A 29 -12.41 30.72 1.52
N ASP A 30 -11.15 30.30 1.71
CA ASP A 30 -10.33 29.61 0.71
C ASP A 30 -10.32 28.07 0.85
N LEU A 31 -11.02 27.53 1.85
CA LEU A 31 -11.07 26.07 2.04
C LEU A 31 -12.42 25.48 1.54
N PRO A 32 -12.39 24.28 0.97
CA PRO A 32 -13.60 23.57 0.59
C PRO A 32 -14.60 23.44 1.76
N PRO A 33 -15.90 23.26 1.47
CA PRO A 33 -16.94 23.01 2.50
C PRO A 33 -16.54 21.88 3.43
N ARG A 34 -17.00 21.93 4.68
CA ARG A 34 -16.69 20.91 5.68
C ARG A 34 -17.92 20.45 6.44
N PRO A 35 -18.04 19.16 6.75
CA PRO A 35 -19.03 18.66 7.70
C PRO A 35 -18.81 19.25 9.11
N PRO A 36 -19.81 19.18 10.01
CA PRO A 36 -19.61 19.49 11.41
C PRO A 36 -18.50 18.62 12.02
N SER A 37 -17.56 19.24 12.72
CA SER A 37 -16.42 18.55 13.34
C SER A 37 -16.54 18.54 14.85
N MET A 38 -16.11 17.46 15.50
CA MET A 38 -15.99 17.40 16.95
C MET A 38 -14.71 18.09 17.43
N PRO A 39 -14.69 18.66 18.64
CA PRO A 39 -13.48 19.16 19.27
C PRO A 39 -12.42 18.05 19.33
N ILE A 40 -11.15 18.40 19.28
CA ILE A 40 -9.97 17.52 19.37
C ILE A 40 -9.92 16.50 18.22
N ILE A 41 -10.89 15.59 18.09
CA ILE A 41 -10.87 14.48 17.12
C ILE A 41 -11.26 14.88 15.70
N GLY A 42 -11.87 16.06 15.52
CA GLY A 42 -12.32 16.53 14.22
C GLY A 42 -13.41 15.65 13.61
N HIS A 43 -13.21 15.15 12.40
CA HIS A 43 -14.16 14.31 11.66
C HIS A 43 -13.91 12.80 11.83
N LEU A 44 -13.04 12.38 12.76
CA LEU A 44 -12.75 10.96 12.99
C LEU A 44 -14.02 10.14 13.24
N HIS A 45 -14.98 10.70 13.98
CA HIS A 45 -16.26 10.04 14.28
C HIS A 45 -17.06 9.63 13.03
N LEU A 46 -16.89 10.35 11.91
CA LEU A 46 -17.54 10.02 10.63
C LEU A 46 -16.87 8.83 9.92
N LEU A 47 -15.65 8.48 10.32
CA LEU A 47 -14.82 7.44 9.70
C LEU A 47 -14.72 6.16 10.53
N LEU A 48 -15.37 6.09 11.68
CA LEU A 48 -15.30 4.93 12.59
C LEU A 48 -16.07 3.70 12.09
N SER A 49 -16.72 3.77 10.92
CA SER A 49 -17.36 2.59 10.33
C SER A 49 -16.31 1.59 9.83
N SER A 50 -16.68 0.31 9.79
CA SER A 50 -15.81 -0.78 9.36
C SER A 50 -15.28 -0.62 7.92
N LEU A 51 -15.96 0.18 7.10
CA LEU A 51 -15.65 0.39 5.68
C LEU A 51 -15.43 1.88 5.39
N ILE A 52 -14.18 2.33 5.51
CA ILE A 52 -13.78 3.75 5.35
C ILE A 52 -14.26 4.34 4.02
N HIS A 53 -14.19 3.60 2.93
CA HIS A 53 -14.64 4.06 1.60
C HIS A 53 -16.14 4.34 1.57
N LYS A 54 -16.97 3.54 2.24
CA LYS A 54 -18.43 3.79 2.35
C LYS A 54 -18.71 5.01 3.22
N SER A 55 -17.90 5.24 4.25
CA SER A 55 -18.00 6.48 5.04
C SER A 55 -17.69 7.70 4.19
N PHE A 56 -16.62 7.69 3.42
CA PHE A 56 -16.28 8.77 2.50
C PHE A 56 -17.36 8.99 1.44
N GLN A 57 -17.92 7.94 0.86
CA GLN A 57 -19.03 8.04 -0.08
C GLN A 57 -20.26 8.70 0.56
N LYS A 58 -20.63 8.27 1.76
CA LYS A 58 -21.76 8.87 2.51
C LYS A 58 -21.52 10.34 2.85
N ILE A 59 -20.31 10.71 3.26
CA ILE A 59 -19.94 12.09 3.54
C ILE A 59 -20.04 12.92 2.26
N ALA A 60 -19.48 12.43 1.15
CA ALA A 60 -19.51 13.13 -0.13
C ALA A 60 -20.94 13.30 -0.68
N SER A 61 -21.80 12.30 -0.53
CA SER A 61 -23.21 12.42 -0.95
C SER A 61 -23.99 13.46 -0.14
N ASN A 62 -23.65 13.68 1.15
CA ASN A 62 -24.35 14.61 2.02
C ASN A 62 -23.83 16.05 1.94
N TYR A 63 -22.53 16.23 1.70
CA TYR A 63 -21.86 17.53 1.84
C TYR A 63 -21.20 18.03 0.56
N GLY A 64 -21.16 17.20 -0.50
CA GLY A 64 -20.62 17.57 -1.80
C GLY A 64 -19.34 16.82 -2.19
N PRO A 65 -18.90 16.99 -3.46
CA PRO A 65 -17.85 16.18 -4.05
C PRO A 65 -16.42 16.62 -3.71
N LEU A 66 -16.23 17.79 -3.14
CA LEU A 66 -14.96 18.35 -2.69
C LEU A 66 -15.13 18.88 -1.26
N LEU A 67 -14.44 18.25 -0.32
CA LEU A 67 -14.62 18.53 1.09
C LEU A 67 -13.29 18.67 1.82
N HIS A 68 -13.26 19.58 2.79
CA HIS A 68 -12.19 19.68 3.75
C HIS A 68 -12.55 18.92 5.04
N LEU A 69 -11.80 17.89 5.35
CA LEU A 69 -11.90 17.12 6.58
C LEU A 69 -10.69 17.40 7.46
N ARG A 70 -10.83 17.20 8.77
CA ARG A 70 -9.74 17.26 9.73
C ARG A 70 -9.84 16.07 10.67
N ILE A 71 -8.77 15.32 10.80
CA ILE A 71 -8.65 14.25 11.79
C ILE A 71 -7.55 14.65 12.77
N PHE A 72 -7.94 14.91 14.02
CA PHE A 72 -7.07 15.63 14.97
C PHE A 72 -6.57 16.93 14.34
N ASN A 73 -5.26 17.05 14.13
CA ASN A 73 -4.61 18.19 13.49
C ASN A 73 -4.17 17.91 12.04
N VAL A 74 -4.57 16.77 11.47
CA VAL A 74 -4.22 16.40 10.09
C VAL A 74 -5.33 16.88 9.15
N PRO A 75 -5.07 17.86 8.28
CA PRO A 75 -6.03 18.27 7.26
C PRO A 75 -6.08 17.23 6.14
N ILE A 76 -7.27 16.98 5.63
CA ILE A 76 -7.53 16.03 4.53
C ILE A 76 -8.50 16.70 3.57
N VAL A 77 -8.17 16.71 2.29
CA VAL A 77 -9.10 17.09 1.23
C VAL A 77 -9.66 15.83 0.60
N LEU A 78 -10.97 15.65 0.72
CA LEU A 78 -11.69 14.54 0.09
C LEU A 78 -12.21 14.99 -1.28
N VAL A 79 -11.78 14.28 -2.32
CA VAL A 79 -12.23 14.49 -3.69
C VAL A 79 -13.02 13.26 -4.14
N SER A 80 -14.30 13.46 -4.46
CA SER A 80 -15.25 12.40 -4.87
C SER A 80 -15.85 12.65 -6.25
N SER A 81 -15.36 13.65 -6.99
CA SER A 81 -15.78 13.96 -8.36
C SER A 81 -14.67 13.62 -9.35
N ALA A 82 -15.01 12.92 -10.43
CA ALA A 82 -14.07 12.60 -11.50
C ALA A 82 -13.57 13.87 -12.23
N SER A 83 -14.41 14.89 -12.39
CA SER A 83 -14.02 16.14 -13.02
C SER A 83 -13.00 16.91 -12.19
N VAL A 84 -13.26 17.06 -10.88
CA VAL A 84 -12.33 17.72 -9.94
C VAL A 84 -11.02 16.95 -9.85
N ALA A 85 -11.09 15.60 -9.76
CA ALA A 85 -9.89 14.78 -9.76
C ALA A 85 -9.06 14.95 -11.04
N SER A 86 -9.73 14.98 -12.21
CA SER A 86 -9.07 15.20 -13.49
C SER A 86 -8.38 16.58 -13.56
N GLU A 87 -9.03 17.61 -13.06
CA GLU A 87 -8.45 18.96 -13.00
C GLU A 87 -7.20 19.01 -12.09
N ILE A 88 -7.31 18.43 -10.89
CA ILE A 88 -6.19 18.36 -9.95
C ILE A 88 -5.00 17.63 -10.57
N PHE A 89 -5.22 16.44 -11.17
CA PHE A 89 -4.14 15.65 -11.77
C PHE A 89 -3.58 16.22 -13.07
N LYS A 90 -4.34 17.06 -13.80
CA LYS A 90 -3.84 17.70 -15.02
C LYS A 90 -3.14 19.03 -14.74
N SER A 91 -3.72 19.86 -13.88
CA SER A 91 -3.28 21.24 -13.69
C SER A 91 -2.39 21.43 -12.46
N HIS A 92 -2.49 20.54 -11.46
CA HIS A 92 -1.81 20.66 -10.17
C HIS A 92 -0.97 19.43 -9.80
N ASP A 93 -0.61 18.60 -10.79
CA ASP A 93 0.12 17.34 -10.58
C ASP A 93 1.39 17.54 -9.75
N VAL A 94 2.17 18.56 -10.03
CA VAL A 94 3.42 18.86 -9.30
C VAL A 94 3.17 19.08 -7.81
N ASN A 95 2.07 19.73 -7.44
CA ASN A 95 1.75 20.06 -6.05
C ASN A 95 1.30 18.81 -5.24
N ILE A 96 0.78 17.78 -5.91
CA ILE A 96 0.23 16.56 -5.30
C ILE A 96 1.04 15.31 -5.65
N SER A 97 2.14 15.44 -6.37
CA SER A 97 2.95 14.31 -6.86
C SER A 97 3.61 13.51 -5.73
N SER A 98 3.84 14.12 -4.57
CA SER A 98 4.36 13.43 -3.39
C SER A 98 3.21 12.85 -2.56
N ARG A 99 3.33 11.59 -2.16
CA ARG A 99 2.25 10.88 -1.42
C ARG A 99 2.05 11.37 0.02
N GLY A 100 2.96 12.19 0.54
CA GLY A 100 2.83 12.80 1.87
C GLY A 100 2.70 11.79 3.02
N LEU A 101 2.98 10.51 2.77
CA LEU A 101 3.03 9.52 3.82
C LEU A 101 4.16 9.94 4.76
N PRO A 102 3.88 10.16 6.05
CA PRO A 102 4.95 10.42 6.99
C PRO A 102 5.94 9.26 6.88
N PRO A 103 7.24 9.51 7.04
CA PRO A 103 8.20 8.43 7.12
C PRO A 103 7.72 7.50 8.25
N ILE A 104 7.04 6.44 7.87
CA ILE A 104 6.85 5.29 8.70
C ILE A 104 8.27 4.87 8.98
N ASP A 105 8.62 4.71 10.25
CA ASP A 105 9.95 4.36 10.73
C ASP A 105 10.82 3.72 9.64
N GLU A 106 12.02 4.26 9.39
CA GLU A 106 12.87 3.90 8.23
C GLU A 106 13.10 2.40 8.05
N SER A 107 12.81 1.63 9.09
CA SER A 107 12.86 0.15 9.07
C SER A 107 11.65 -0.53 8.41
N LEU A 108 10.58 0.21 8.05
CA LEU A 108 9.35 -0.38 7.55
C LEU A 108 9.31 -0.48 6.04
N PHE A 109 9.13 -1.73 5.53
CA PHE A 109 9.04 -1.99 4.09
C PHE A 109 10.12 -1.26 3.30
N PHE A 110 11.37 -1.31 3.84
CA PHE A 110 12.56 -0.67 3.26
C PHE A 110 12.56 0.88 3.33
N GLY A 111 11.73 1.47 4.17
CA GLY A 111 11.79 2.88 4.55
C GLY A 111 11.84 3.86 3.39
N SER A 112 12.85 4.73 3.41
CA SER A 112 13.10 5.71 2.35
C SER A 112 13.47 5.09 1.00
N SER A 113 13.93 3.84 0.97
CA SER A 113 14.21 3.07 -0.25
C SER A 113 12.94 2.59 -0.96
N GLY A 114 11.77 2.74 -0.32
CA GLY A 114 10.49 2.31 -0.89
C GLY A 114 10.02 3.19 -2.04
N PHE A 115 9.97 2.65 -3.27
CA PHE A 115 9.44 3.36 -4.44
C PHE A 115 8.03 3.92 -4.21
N PHE A 116 7.18 3.20 -3.46
CA PHE A 116 5.80 3.62 -3.19
C PHE A 116 5.71 4.86 -2.29
N SER A 117 6.59 4.99 -1.30
CA SER A 117 6.64 6.10 -0.34
C SER A 117 7.59 7.22 -0.75
N ALA A 118 8.42 6.98 -1.76
CA ALA A 118 9.41 7.94 -2.22
C ALA A 118 8.76 9.27 -2.62
N PRO A 119 9.36 10.41 -2.24
CA PRO A 119 8.94 11.71 -2.74
C PRO A 119 9.19 11.79 -4.25
N HIS A 120 8.43 12.65 -4.92
CA HIS A 120 8.65 12.92 -6.34
C HIS A 120 10.02 13.57 -6.54
N GLY A 121 10.96 12.82 -7.09
CA GLY A 121 12.35 13.20 -7.33
C GLY A 121 13.03 12.26 -8.32
N ASP A 122 14.34 12.36 -8.46
CA ASP A 122 15.09 11.63 -9.49
C ASP A 122 15.03 10.10 -9.27
N TYR A 123 15.11 9.64 -8.03
CA TYR A 123 14.89 8.23 -7.68
C TYR A 123 13.52 7.72 -8.17
N TRP A 124 12.44 8.45 -7.84
CA TRP A 124 11.08 8.06 -8.24
C TRP A 124 10.91 8.05 -9.75
N LYS A 125 11.44 9.08 -10.44
CA LYS A 125 11.40 9.15 -11.91
C LYS A 125 12.15 8.00 -12.56
N PHE A 126 13.36 7.71 -12.06
CA PHE A 126 14.19 6.61 -12.54
C PHE A 126 13.47 5.25 -12.36
N MET A 127 12.98 4.95 -11.16
CA MET A 127 12.27 3.71 -10.87
C MET A 127 10.99 3.59 -11.71
N LYS A 128 10.22 4.66 -11.87
CA LYS A 128 9.04 4.68 -12.76
C LYS A 128 9.43 4.36 -14.20
N LYS A 129 10.48 4.99 -14.75
CA LYS A 129 10.99 4.74 -16.11
C LYS A 129 11.40 3.27 -16.26
N LEU A 130 12.12 2.73 -15.28
CA LEU A 130 12.56 1.34 -15.27
C LEU A 130 11.37 0.36 -15.25
N ILE A 131 10.40 0.56 -14.36
CA ILE A 131 9.19 -0.27 -14.26
C ILE A 131 8.39 -0.21 -15.56
N VAL A 132 8.14 0.99 -16.08
CA VAL A 132 7.36 1.15 -17.32
C VAL A 132 8.08 0.48 -18.49
N ALA A 133 9.37 0.71 -18.67
CA ALA A 133 10.12 0.12 -19.78
C ALA A 133 10.26 -1.40 -19.68
N LYS A 134 10.54 -1.93 -18.49
CA LYS A 134 10.94 -3.33 -18.31
C LYS A 134 9.81 -4.26 -17.87
N LEU A 135 8.74 -3.73 -17.27
CA LEU A 135 7.61 -4.53 -16.77
C LEU A 135 6.30 -4.24 -17.50
N LEU A 136 6.00 -2.97 -17.82
CA LEU A 136 4.71 -2.54 -18.35
C LEU A 136 4.77 -2.13 -19.84
N GLY A 137 5.95 -2.00 -20.42
CA GLY A 137 6.12 -1.64 -21.82
C GLY A 137 5.66 -2.75 -22.79
N PRO A 138 5.36 -2.43 -24.06
CA PRO A 138 4.83 -3.39 -25.03
C PRO A 138 5.70 -4.65 -25.16
N GLN A 139 7.01 -4.49 -25.19
CA GLN A 139 7.97 -5.60 -25.27
C GLN A 139 7.92 -6.52 -24.03
N ALA A 140 7.79 -5.94 -22.83
CA ALA A 140 7.68 -6.70 -21.60
C ALA A 140 6.35 -7.46 -21.51
N ILE A 141 5.26 -6.81 -21.96
CA ILE A 141 3.93 -7.43 -22.03
C ILE A 141 3.95 -8.62 -23.01
N GLU A 142 4.56 -8.45 -24.19
CA GLU A 142 4.67 -9.55 -25.18
C GLU A 142 5.57 -10.68 -24.66
N ARG A 143 6.70 -10.39 -24.08
CA ARG A 143 7.60 -11.39 -23.48
C ARG A 143 6.91 -12.22 -22.40
N SER A 144 6.07 -11.57 -21.58
CA SER A 144 5.30 -12.26 -20.52
C SER A 144 4.02 -12.97 -21.03
N ARG A 145 3.71 -12.88 -22.33
CA ARG A 145 2.51 -13.48 -22.93
C ARG A 145 2.48 -15.00 -22.77
N THR A 146 3.59 -15.67 -23.09
CA THR A 146 3.71 -17.12 -22.94
C THR A 146 3.52 -17.55 -21.49
N ILE A 147 4.14 -16.84 -20.54
CA ILE A 147 4.01 -17.12 -19.10
C ILE A 147 2.53 -17.03 -18.67
N ARG A 148 1.84 -15.98 -19.09
CA ARG A 148 0.41 -15.81 -18.76
C ARG A 148 -0.47 -16.86 -19.40
N ALA A 149 -0.18 -17.24 -20.64
CA ALA A 149 -0.93 -18.28 -21.36
C ALA A 149 -0.77 -19.64 -20.69
N GLU A 150 0.45 -20.05 -20.36
CA GLU A 150 0.73 -21.31 -19.67
C GLU A 150 0.06 -21.39 -18.30
N GLU A 151 0.10 -20.30 -17.50
CA GLU A 151 -0.55 -20.28 -16.19
C GLU A 151 -2.08 -20.26 -16.31
N LEU A 152 -2.64 -19.61 -17.35
CA LEU A 152 -4.08 -19.64 -17.64
C LEU A 152 -4.54 -21.04 -18.05
N GLU A 153 -3.77 -21.71 -18.87
CA GLU A 153 -4.06 -23.09 -19.30
C GLU A 153 -4.07 -24.04 -18.09
N ARG A 154 -3.12 -23.92 -17.17
CA ARG A 154 -3.11 -24.70 -15.94
C ARG A 154 -4.29 -24.39 -15.03
N PHE A 155 -4.62 -23.11 -14.87
CA PHE A 155 -5.81 -22.71 -14.11
C PHE A 155 -7.08 -23.36 -14.70
N TYR A 156 -7.19 -23.37 -16.03
CA TYR A 156 -8.30 -23.99 -16.73
C TYR A 156 -8.35 -25.50 -16.44
N PHE A 157 -7.24 -26.21 -16.59
CA PHE A 157 -7.20 -27.65 -16.33
C PHE A 157 -7.45 -28.00 -14.86
N ASP A 158 -6.90 -27.25 -13.90
CA ASP A 158 -7.14 -27.46 -12.47
C ASP A 158 -8.65 -27.33 -12.13
N VAL A 159 -9.32 -26.34 -12.72
CA VAL A 159 -10.77 -26.13 -12.53
C VAL A 159 -11.58 -27.22 -13.22
N LEU A 160 -11.21 -27.60 -14.44
CA LEU A 160 -11.88 -28.65 -15.22
C LEU A 160 -11.78 -30.01 -14.52
N GLU A 161 -10.61 -30.38 -14.04
CA GLU A 161 -10.39 -31.64 -13.31
C GLU A 161 -11.28 -31.74 -12.07
N LYS A 162 -11.34 -30.67 -11.27
CA LYS A 162 -12.23 -30.59 -10.09
C LYS A 162 -13.71 -30.71 -10.50
N ALA A 163 -14.10 -30.04 -11.59
CA ALA A 163 -15.47 -30.11 -12.09
C ALA A 163 -15.84 -31.52 -12.55
N MET A 164 -14.94 -32.23 -13.24
CA MET A 164 -15.12 -33.60 -13.65
C MET A 164 -15.25 -34.55 -12.46
N LYS A 165 -14.51 -34.30 -11.38
CA LYS A 165 -14.60 -35.05 -10.11
C LYS A 165 -15.80 -34.64 -9.25
N LYS A 166 -16.62 -33.68 -9.71
CA LYS A 166 -17.74 -33.06 -8.96
C LYS A 166 -17.30 -32.48 -7.60
N GLU A 167 -16.07 -32.02 -7.51
CA GLU A 167 -15.53 -31.36 -6.33
C GLU A 167 -15.94 -29.89 -6.30
N THR A 168 -16.06 -29.33 -5.09
CA THR A 168 -16.31 -27.89 -4.92
C THR A 168 -15.06 -27.09 -5.27
N VAL A 169 -15.21 -26.05 -6.10
CA VAL A 169 -14.11 -25.16 -6.51
C VAL A 169 -14.24 -23.83 -5.78
N GLU A 170 -13.24 -23.49 -4.98
CA GLU A 170 -13.10 -22.15 -4.42
C GLU A 170 -12.42 -21.22 -5.43
N ILE A 171 -13.21 -20.56 -6.28
CA ILE A 171 -12.72 -19.71 -7.39
C ILE A 171 -11.71 -18.65 -6.90
N ARG A 172 -11.91 -18.08 -5.70
CA ARG A 172 -10.98 -17.11 -5.12
C ARG A 172 -9.57 -17.72 -4.94
N ARG A 173 -9.49 -18.91 -4.39
CA ARG A 173 -8.23 -19.61 -4.15
C ARG A 173 -7.51 -19.90 -5.47
N GLU A 174 -8.23 -20.41 -6.45
CA GLU A 174 -7.66 -20.73 -7.75
C GLU A 174 -7.22 -19.47 -8.52
N ALA A 175 -8.01 -18.40 -8.49
CA ALA A 175 -7.64 -17.12 -9.09
C ALA A 175 -6.42 -16.48 -8.41
N MET A 176 -6.30 -16.62 -7.08
CA MET A 176 -5.10 -16.18 -6.36
C MET A 176 -3.87 -17.00 -6.72
N LYS A 177 -4.00 -18.34 -6.83
CA LYS A 177 -2.94 -19.24 -7.30
C LYS A 177 -2.45 -18.81 -8.68
N PHE A 178 -3.37 -18.66 -9.63
CA PHE A 178 -3.07 -18.19 -10.99
C PHE A 178 -2.32 -16.84 -10.98
N THR A 179 -2.86 -15.83 -10.30
CA THR A 179 -2.26 -14.49 -10.29
C THR A 179 -0.89 -14.48 -9.61
N ASN A 180 -0.74 -15.18 -8.49
CA ASN A 180 0.53 -15.25 -7.78
C ASN A 180 1.59 -16.00 -8.60
N ASN A 181 1.25 -17.13 -9.21
CA ASN A 181 2.20 -17.88 -10.03
C ASN A 181 2.61 -17.12 -11.29
N SER A 182 1.64 -16.52 -11.99
CA SER A 182 1.94 -15.65 -13.14
C SER A 182 2.90 -14.53 -12.76
N THR A 183 2.62 -13.83 -11.65
CA THR A 183 3.45 -12.74 -11.16
C THR A 183 4.84 -13.23 -10.75
N CYS A 184 4.94 -14.32 -9.99
CA CYS A 184 6.23 -14.89 -9.58
C CYS A 184 7.06 -15.29 -10.80
N LYS A 185 6.48 -15.98 -11.77
CA LYS A 185 7.17 -16.36 -13.00
C LYS A 185 7.68 -15.16 -13.80
N MET A 186 6.89 -14.08 -13.87
CA MET A 186 7.30 -12.84 -14.55
C MET A 186 8.43 -12.11 -13.82
N ILE A 187 8.47 -12.20 -12.49
CA ILE A 187 9.37 -11.42 -11.65
C ILE A 187 10.64 -12.20 -11.30
N ILE A 188 10.52 -13.47 -10.93
CA ILE A 188 11.60 -14.34 -10.41
C ILE A 188 11.77 -15.64 -11.21
N GLY A 189 11.18 -15.74 -12.40
CA GLY A 189 11.35 -16.87 -13.31
C GLY A 189 10.74 -18.20 -12.85
N ARG A 190 10.15 -18.29 -11.65
CA ARG A 190 9.59 -19.52 -11.08
C ARG A 190 8.24 -19.32 -10.39
N ARG A 191 7.53 -20.40 -10.14
CA ARG A 191 6.29 -20.40 -9.38
C ARG A 191 6.57 -20.33 -7.87
N CYS A 192 5.74 -19.59 -7.15
CA CYS A 192 5.84 -19.49 -5.70
C CYS A 192 4.83 -20.38 -4.96
N TRP A 193 3.78 -20.88 -5.62
CA TRP A 193 2.69 -21.56 -4.94
C TRP A 193 2.88 -23.08 -4.74
N GLU A 194 3.71 -23.71 -5.56
CA GLU A 194 3.79 -25.18 -5.62
C GLU A 194 5.07 -25.76 -5.01
N GLU A 195 6.07 -24.95 -4.68
CA GLU A 195 7.36 -25.43 -4.21
C GLU A 195 7.55 -25.22 -2.71
N ASN A 196 7.70 -26.33 -1.97
CA ASN A 196 8.21 -26.41 -0.59
C ASN A 196 7.52 -25.54 0.50
N GLY A 197 6.23 -25.28 0.40
CA GLY A 197 5.51 -24.47 1.41
C GLY A 197 5.83 -22.97 1.36
N GLU A 198 6.71 -22.53 0.48
CA GLU A 198 7.11 -21.13 0.31
C GLU A 198 5.94 -20.28 -0.18
N GLY A 199 5.09 -20.82 -1.05
CA GLY A 199 3.86 -20.16 -1.50
C GLY A 199 2.88 -19.87 -0.37
N GLU A 200 2.76 -20.76 0.61
CA GLU A 200 1.94 -20.50 1.80
C GLU A 200 2.55 -19.45 2.72
N ARG A 201 3.87 -19.46 2.88
CA ARG A 201 4.60 -18.44 3.63
C ARG A 201 4.41 -17.04 3.03
N VAL A 202 4.60 -16.91 1.72
CA VAL A 202 4.38 -15.64 0.98
C VAL A 202 2.92 -15.20 1.06
N ARG A 203 1.97 -16.12 0.90
CA ARG A 203 0.53 -15.84 1.04
C ARG A 203 0.19 -15.36 2.46
N GLY A 204 0.71 -16.02 3.48
CA GLY A 204 0.55 -15.60 4.87
C GLY A 204 1.01 -14.15 5.08
N LEU A 205 2.22 -13.83 4.64
CA LEU A 205 2.78 -12.49 4.70
C LEU A 205 1.92 -11.46 3.99
N ILE A 206 1.39 -11.76 2.80
CA ILE A 206 0.52 -10.86 2.06
C ILE A 206 -0.79 -10.62 2.82
N THR A 207 -1.41 -11.68 3.33
CA THR A 207 -2.67 -11.59 4.08
C THR A 207 -2.50 -10.76 5.35
N GLU A 208 -1.43 -11.00 6.10
CA GLU A 208 -1.08 -10.23 7.30
C GLU A 208 -0.79 -8.76 6.96
N SER A 209 -0.10 -8.49 5.85
CA SER A 209 0.19 -7.13 5.38
C SER A 209 -1.08 -6.35 5.04
N ILE A 210 -2.05 -7.00 4.40
CA ILE A 210 -3.35 -6.38 4.09
C ILE A 210 -4.12 -6.07 5.39
N ALA A 211 -4.12 -6.99 6.35
CA ALA A 211 -4.73 -6.76 7.66
C ALA A 211 -4.04 -5.61 8.41
N LEU A 212 -2.71 -5.56 8.32
CA LEU A 212 -1.90 -4.51 8.94
C LEU A 212 -2.08 -3.15 8.27
N THR A 213 -2.41 -3.08 6.98
CA THR A 213 -2.61 -1.82 6.26
C THR A 213 -3.64 -0.93 6.94
N LYS A 214 -4.74 -1.50 7.44
CA LYS A 214 -5.75 -0.75 8.21
C LYS A 214 -5.17 -0.19 9.51
N LYS A 215 -4.40 -0.99 10.24
CA LYS A 215 -3.73 -0.58 11.48
C LYS A 215 -2.71 0.52 11.22
N VAL A 216 -1.92 0.40 10.14
CA VAL A 216 -0.95 1.42 9.72
C VAL A 216 -1.63 2.74 9.37
N LEU A 217 -2.76 2.70 8.66
CA LEU A 217 -3.54 3.90 8.37
C LEU A 217 -4.00 4.60 9.66
N PHE A 218 -4.54 3.85 10.61
CA PHE A 218 -4.90 4.38 11.92
C PHE A 218 -3.68 4.92 12.68
N ALA A 219 -2.58 4.20 12.70
CA ALA A 219 -1.34 4.65 13.32
C ALA A 219 -0.83 5.96 12.72
N THR A 220 -0.93 6.12 11.41
CA THR A 220 -0.56 7.34 10.70
C THR A 220 -1.43 8.53 11.11
N LEU A 221 -2.74 8.33 11.20
CA LEU A 221 -3.70 9.38 11.60
C LEU A 221 -3.53 9.78 13.07
N LEU A 222 -3.19 8.83 13.95
CA LEU A 222 -3.02 9.03 15.38
C LEU A 222 -1.58 9.36 15.77
N ARG A 223 -0.63 9.31 14.84
CA ARG A 223 0.79 9.43 15.10
C ARG A 223 1.14 10.67 15.91
N LYS A 224 0.76 11.87 15.44
CA LYS A 224 1.12 13.13 16.10
C LYS A 224 0.68 13.21 17.57
N PRO A 225 -0.57 12.86 17.95
CA PRO A 225 -0.96 12.88 19.36
C PRO A 225 -0.28 11.78 20.20
N LEU A 226 -0.01 10.60 19.64
CA LEU A 226 0.54 9.47 20.38
C LEU A 226 2.07 9.48 20.45
N GLU A 227 2.74 10.03 19.46
CA GLU A 227 4.19 10.26 19.47
C GLU A 227 4.60 11.18 20.64
N LYS A 228 3.77 12.18 20.94
CA LYS A 228 3.97 13.04 22.13
C LYS A 228 3.83 12.27 23.46
N LEU A 229 3.14 11.15 23.45
CA LEU A 229 2.94 10.26 24.61
C LEU A 229 3.93 9.09 24.62
N GLY A 230 4.86 9.03 23.65
CA GLY A 230 5.84 7.95 23.55
C GLY A 230 5.26 6.58 23.18
N ILE A 231 4.03 6.54 22.60
CA ILE A 231 3.32 5.30 22.27
C ILE A 231 3.50 4.97 20.77
N PRO A 232 4.39 4.03 20.42
CA PRO A 232 4.56 3.57 19.04
C PRO A 232 3.48 2.52 18.68
N LEU A 233 2.35 2.97 18.07
CA LEU A 233 1.30 2.04 17.66
C LEU A 233 1.78 1.04 16.62
N PHE A 234 1.57 -0.25 16.92
CA PHE A 234 1.82 -1.37 16.01
C PHE A 234 3.27 -1.50 15.51
N LYS A 235 4.24 -0.77 16.07
CA LYS A 235 5.63 -0.81 15.61
C LYS A 235 6.19 -2.24 15.61
N LYS A 236 5.95 -3.00 16.66
CA LYS A 236 6.45 -4.39 16.80
C LYS A 236 5.88 -5.30 15.71
N GLU A 237 4.55 -5.25 15.46
CA GLU A 237 3.89 -6.07 14.43
C GLU A 237 4.42 -5.72 13.02
N ILE A 238 4.61 -4.45 12.77
CA ILE A 238 5.09 -3.95 11.49
C ILE A 238 6.54 -4.39 11.26
N MET A 239 7.40 -4.26 12.27
CA MET A 239 8.81 -4.69 12.17
C MET A 239 8.93 -6.21 11.97
N ASP A 240 8.10 -7.01 12.63
CA ASP A 240 8.06 -8.46 12.46
C ASP A 240 7.73 -8.84 11.00
N ILE A 241 6.65 -8.28 10.44
CA ILE A 241 6.26 -8.53 9.05
C ILE A 241 7.35 -8.04 8.08
N SER A 242 7.93 -6.87 8.32
CA SER A 242 9.02 -6.33 7.49
C SER A 242 10.25 -7.24 7.51
N GLY A 243 10.63 -7.76 8.68
CA GLY A 243 11.73 -8.72 8.83
C GLY A 243 11.50 -10.00 8.04
N ARG A 244 10.31 -10.58 8.16
CA ARG A 244 9.94 -11.80 7.41
C ARG A 244 9.91 -11.58 5.89
N TYR A 245 9.46 -10.40 5.42
CA TYR A 245 9.58 -10.05 4.01
C TYR A 245 11.04 -9.95 3.58
N ASN A 246 11.87 -9.30 4.39
CA ASN A 246 13.28 -9.14 4.08
C ASN A 246 13.98 -10.50 3.93
N GLU A 247 13.71 -11.46 4.83
CA GLU A 247 14.26 -12.82 4.73
C GLU A 247 13.88 -13.53 3.43
N VAL A 248 12.58 -13.49 3.08
CA VAL A 248 12.08 -14.15 1.86
C VAL A 248 12.65 -13.49 0.60
N LEU A 249 12.70 -12.16 0.56
CA LEU A 249 13.22 -11.46 -0.61
C LEU A 249 14.73 -11.57 -0.74
N GLU A 250 15.45 -11.63 0.38
CA GLU A 250 16.89 -11.88 0.36
C GLU A 250 17.21 -13.26 -0.20
N SER A 251 16.45 -14.30 0.17
CA SER A 251 16.64 -15.63 -0.39
C SER A 251 16.44 -15.66 -1.91
N PHE A 252 15.45 -14.90 -2.43
CA PHE A 252 15.24 -14.79 -3.87
C PHE A 252 16.37 -14.06 -4.58
N LEU A 253 16.90 -12.99 -3.98
CA LEU A 253 18.03 -12.25 -4.56
C LEU A 253 19.29 -13.13 -4.62
N VAL A 254 19.63 -13.80 -3.54
CA VAL A 254 20.81 -14.70 -3.48
C VAL A 254 20.69 -15.85 -4.48
N GLU A 255 19.49 -16.44 -4.62
CA GLU A 255 19.26 -17.48 -5.61
C GLU A 255 19.50 -16.98 -7.04
N HIS A 256 19.03 -15.76 -7.38
CA HIS A 256 19.22 -15.17 -8.70
C HIS A 256 20.69 -14.79 -8.96
N GLU A 257 21.35 -14.17 -8.01
CA GLU A 257 22.79 -13.86 -8.11
C GLU A 257 23.60 -15.13 -8.37
N THR A 258 23.32 -16.21 -7.64
CA THR A 258 23.98 -17.51 -7.84
C THR A 258 23.69 -18.13 -9.22
N LYS A 259 22.48 -17.93 -9.75
CA LYS A 259 22.12 -18.39 -11.10
C LYS A 259 22.82 -17.58 -12.18
N LEU A 260 22.90 -16.25 -12.05
CA LEU A 260 23.58 -15.37 -12.99
C LEU A 260 25.07 -15.71 -13.07
N GLU A 261 25.72 -16.01 -11.94
CA GLU A 261 27.16 -16.45 -11.92
C GLU A 261 27.39 -17.78 -12.64
N LYS A 262 26.41 -18.71 -12.59
CA LYS A 262 26.55 -20.05 -13.18
C LYS A 262 26.15 -20.14 -14.65
N HIS A 263 25.25 -19.27 -15.11
CA HIS A 263 24.64 -19.34 -16.43
C HIS A 263 24.87 -18.06 -17.23
N HIS A 264 26.04 -17.97 -17.91
CA HIS A 264 26.31 -16.90 -18.88
C HIS A 264 25.55 -17.01 -20.22
N LEU A 265 24.57 -17.91 -20.40
CA LEU A 265 23.95 -18.20 -21.69
C LEU A 265 22.41 -18.29 -21.64
N HIS A 266 21.75 -17.30 -22.29
CA HIS A 266 20.50 -17.39 -23.07
C HIS A 266 19.25 -18.02 -22.44
N GLN A 267 18.84 -17.60 -21.24
CA GLN A 267 17.43 -17.69 -20.86
C GLN A 267 16.75 -16.31 -20.92
N SER A 268 15.44 -16.30 -21.19
CA SER A 268 14.67 -15.06 -21.18
C SER A 268 14.81 -14.39 -19.82
N LYS A 269 15.40 -13.19 -19.78
CA LYS A 269 15.61 -12.42 -18.55
C LYS A 269 14.27 -12.10 -17.90
N ASP A 270 14.13 -12.49 -16.65
CA ASP A 270 13.00 -12.05 -15.82
C ASP A 270 13.24 -10.62 -15.27
N LEU A 271 12.30 -10.12 -14.46
CA LEU A 271 12.45 -8.77 -13.92
C LEU A 271 13.59 -8.67 -12.91
N MET A 272 13.84 -9.74 -12.13
CA MET A 272 14.93 -9.77 -11.16
C MET A 272 16.27 -9.63 -11.84
N ASP A 273 16.49 -10.39 -12.92
CA ASP A 273 17.73 -10.31 -13.71
C ASP A 273 17.96 -8.88 -14.22
N VAL A 274 16.91 -8.24 -14.74
CA VAL A 274 16.98 -6.86 -15.24
C VAL A 274 17.30 -5.85 -14.13
N LEU A 275 16.77 -6.05 -12.93
CA LEU A 275 17.04 -5.16 -11.80
C LEU A 275 18.45 -5.38 -11.22
N LEU A 276 18.92 -6.61 -11.19
CA LEU A 276 20.29 -6.92 -10.78
C LEU A 276 21.30 -6.35 -11.77
N GLU A 277 21.07 -6.47 -13.08
CA GLU A 277 21.89 -5.80 -14.08
C GLU A 277 21.91 -4.28 -13.92
N ALA A 278 20.75 -3.67 -13.70
CA ALA A 278 20.67 -2.22 -13.47
C ALA A 278 21.37 -1.78 -12.18
N LYS A 279 21.50 -2.67 -11.19
CA LYS A 279 22.27 -2.43 -9.97
C LYS A 279 23.78 -2.40 -10.23
N GLU A 280 24.25 -3.28 -11.11
CA GLU A 280 25.69 -3.40 -11.46
C GLU A 280 26.12 -2.39 -12.53
N ASP A 281 25.20 -1.71 -13.21
CA ASP A 281 25.51 -0.70 -14.22
C ASP A 281 26.17 0.53 -13.59
N GLU A 282 27.47 0.69 -13.80
CA GLU A 282 28.25 1.82 -13.28
C GLU A 282 27.85 3.16 -13.92
N ASN A 283 27.29 3.13 -15.14
CA ASN A 283 26.88 4.32 -15.90
C ASN A 283 25.40 4.66 -15.70
N ALA A 284 24.69 3.95 -14.80
CA ALA A 284 23.29 4.22 -14.55
C ALA A 284 23.08 5.64 -13.99
N GLU A 285 22.06 6.35 -14.53
CA GLU A 285 21.63 7.68 -14.08
C GLU A 285 21.33 7.70 -12.56
N TYR A 286 20.94 6.56 -11.98
CA TYR A 286 20.67 6.38 -10.56
C TYR A 286 21.11 4.98 -10.11
N LYS A 287 21.90 4.92 -9.04
CA LYS A 287 22.32 3.63 -8.47
C LYS A 287 21.25 3.03 -7.59
N ILE A 288 20.68 1.92 -8.00
CA ILE A 288 19.71 1.16 -7.21
C ILE A 288 20.43 0.22 -6.23
N THR A 289 19.83 0.03 -5.07
CA THR A 289 20.32 -0.84 -4.01
C THR A 289 19.46 -2.12 -3.93
N ARG A 290 19.94 -3.12 -3.17
CA ARG A 290 19.15 -4.33 -2.87
C ARG A 290 17.80 -3.95 -2.21
N ASP A 291 17.78 -2.96 -1.33
CA ASP A 291 16.55 -2.52 -0.67
C ASP A 291 15.56 -1.85 -1.63
N HIS A 292 16.05 -1.12 -2.63
CA HIS A 292 15.22 -0.61 -3.72
C HIS A 292 14.55 -1.76 -4.50
N ILE A 293 15.29 -2.82 -4.82
CA ILE A 293 14.77 -4.01 -5.48
C ILE A 293 13.72 -4.70 -4.60
N LYS A 294 14.03 -4.99 -3.35
CA LYS A 294 13.11 -5.64 -2.40
C LYS A 294 11.83 -4.85 -2.22
N SER A 295 11.94 -3.53 -2.07
CA SER A 295 10.76 -2.66 -1.89
C SER A 295 9.84 -2.71 -3.10
N LEU A 296 10.39 -2.77 -4.30
CA LEU A 296 9.62 -2.90 -5.53
C LEU A 296 8.83 -4.21 -5.57
N PHE A 297 9.45 -5.32 -5.14
CA PHE A 297 8.77 -6.62 -5.06
C PHE A 297 7.60 -6.61 -4.09
N VAL A 298 7.77 -6.03 -2.89
CA VAL A 298 6.68 -5.88 -1.91
C VAL A 298 5.53 -5.11 -2.53
N VAL A 299 5.82 -3.98 -3.18
CA VAL A 299 4.81 -3.15 -3.83
C VAL A 299 4.04 -3.93 -4.89
N ILE A 300 4.74 -4.59 -5.82
CA ILE A 300 4.10 -5.37 -6.89
C ILE A 300 3.23 -6.49 -6.29
N LYS A 301 3.75 -7.24 -5.32
CA LYS A 301 3.03 -8.36 -4.69
C LYS A 301 1.80 -7.89 -3.91
N VAL A 302 1.96 -6.89 -3.05
CA VAL A 302 0.85 -6.38 -2.23
C VAL A 302 -0.23 -5.76 -3.10
N PHE A 303 0.11 -4.97 -4.11
CA PHE A 303 -0.89 -4.34 -5.00
C PHE A 303 -1.67 -5.36 -5.81
N LEU A 304 -1.00 -6.30 -6.47
CA LEU A 304 -1.67 -7.29 -7.31
C LEU A 304 -2.60 -8.20 -6.49
N THR A 305 -2.18 -8.57 -5.29
CA THR A 305 -3.00 -9.41 -4.42
C THR A 305 -4.13 -8.60 -3.76
N SER A 306 -3.87 -7.36 -3.34
CA SER A 306 -4.90 -6.49 -2.76
C SER A 306 -6.03 -6.18 -3.74
N TYR A 307 -5.73 -6.05 -5.04
CA TYR A 307 -6.75 -5.84 -6.07
C TYR A 307 -7.76 -6.98 -6.11
N ILE A 308 -7.30 -8.23 -6.00
CA ILE A 308 -8.17 -9.42 -5.97
C ILE A 308 -8.99 -9.45 -4.66
N TYR A 309 -8.39 -9.09 -3.53
CA TYR A 309 -9.10 -9.02 -2.25
C TYR A 309 -10.16 -7.93 -2.24
N LEU A 310 -9.86 -6.72 -2.72
CA LEU A 310 -10.79 -5.58 -2.70
C LEU A 310 -12.00 -5.81 -3.61
N LYS A 311 -11.83 -6.44 -4.77
CA LYS A 311 -12.94 -6.75 -5.69
C LYS A 311 -13.99 -7.70 -5.08
N ASN A 312 -13.70 -8.35 -3.97
CA ASN A 312 -14.62 -9.25 -3.27
C ASN A 312 -15.40 -8.59 -2.11
N TYR A 313 -15.13 -7.30 -1.84
CA TYR A 313 -15.90 -6.51 -0.88
C TYR A 313 -16.88 -5.53 -1.56
N PHE A 314 -16.90 -5.49 -2.88
CA PHE A 314 -17.84 -4.80 -3.74
C PHE A 314 -18.73 -5.81 -4.49
#